data_ab444e2b4def24cf6afea9bf5accf2d5
#
_entry.id   ab444e2b4def24cf6afea9bf5accf2d5
#
_cell.length_a   1.000
_cell.length_b   1.000
_cell.length_c   1.000
_cell.angle_alpha   90.00
_cell.angle_beta   90.00
_cell.angle_gamma   90.00
#
_symmetry.space_group_name_H-M   'P 1'
#
loop_
_entity.id
_entity.type
_entity.pdbx_description
1 polymer ?
#
loop_
_entity_poly.entity_id
_entity_poly.type
_entity_poly.pdbx_seq_one_letter_code
_entity_poly.pdbx_strand_id
1 'polypeptide(L)'
;MRYFIVLLALLLVSCAIPAEEQDSAIYHPRTDTLSIIKTGMLLRAQLPSTYISNRPLDIWLPSSYHEGKRHNVLYMYDGQMLFDSKSTWNGQEWRVDEIVDSLIDQQQMMPTIVVGLHNGGNRRSFEYFPQRPAANLTALFADSLFTNIANAHELDSTFAVNSDNYLKYLVEEVKPYIDRSFRVNNSRVHTAIMGSSMGGLMSMYAIGEYPEIFGTALCLSTHWPGGFSQNEQIPQVFATYLKEHITPDRVGKIYFDYGTKTLDSMYGPIQKSMDEVLTDNLFTFNENWITLEFEGAAHDEQSWANRLHLPLIYAFGRNSD
;
A
#
# COMPACT_ATOMS: atom_id res chain seq x y z
N MET A 1 84.53 32.87 -3.63
CA MET A 1 83.31 32.99 -4.45
C MET A 1 82.24 32.14 -3.79
N ARG A 2 81.28 32.79 -3.12
CA ARG A 2 80.15 32.11 -2.45
C ARG A 2 78.89 32.29 -3.34
N TYR A 3 78.35 31.22 -3.79
CA TYR A 3 77.10 31.23 -4.54
C TYR A 3 75.88 31.13 -3.57
N PHE A 4 75.07 32.20 -3.54
CA PHE A 4 73.78 32.21 -2.85
C PHE A 4 72.73 31.54 -3.75
N ILE A 5 72.12 30.43 -3.28
CA ILE A 5 70.95 29.79 -3.93
C ILE A 5 69.75 30.43 -3.27
N VAL A 6 68.98 31.20 -4.04
CA VAL A 6 67.64 31.71 -3.62
C VAL A 6 66.62 30.64 -3.97
N LEU A 7 66.03 30.06 -2.91
CA LEU A 7 64.92 29.12 -3.06
C LEU A 7 63.62 29.92 -3.18
N LEU A 8 62.98 29.89 -4.36
CA LEU A 8 61.67 30.51 -4.59
C LEU A 8 60.59 29.54 -4.17
N ALA A 9 59.92 29.77 -3.02
CA ALA A 9 58.77 28.97 -2.59
C ALA A 9 57.52 29.46 -3.32
N LEU A 10 57.00 28.64 -4.24
CA LEU A 10 55.69 28.82 -4.87
C LEU A 10 54.61 28.40 -3.87
N LEU A 11 53.89 29.36 -3.30
CA LEU A 11 52.65 29.13 -2.57
C LEU A 11 51.52 28.87 -3.59
N LEU A 12 51.15 27.61 -3.73
CA LEU A 12 49.90 27.21 -4.41
C LEU A 12 48.72 27.51 -3.47
N VAL A 13 48.04 28.62 -3.69
CA VAL A 13 46.76 28.92 -3.06
C VAL A 13 45.73 28.05 -3.81
N SER A 14 45.33 26.92 -3.23
CA SER A 14 44.17 26.13 -3.66
C SER A 14 42.91 26.92 -3.30
N CYS A 15 42.30 27.59 -4.26
CA CYS A 15 40.91 28.04 -4.15
C CYS A 15 40.01 26.81 -4.13
N ALA A 16 39.62 26.34 -2.95
CA ALA A 16 38.49 25.45 -2.81
C ALA A 16 37.25 26.25 -3.19
N ILE A 17 36.65 25.92 -4.34
CA ILE A 17 35.32 26.36 -4.71
C ILE A 17 34.38 25.69 -3.68
N PRO A 18 33.58 26.46 -2.91
CA PRO A 18 32.56 25.83 -2.08
C PRO A 18 31.62 25.05 -3.00
N ALA A 19 31.42 23.77 -2.69
CA ALA A 19 30.34 22.99 -3.31
C ALA A 19 29.05 23.78 -3.05
N GLU A 20 28.45 24.36 -4.09
CA GLU A 20 27.08 24.81 -4.03
C GLU A 20 26.28 23.59 -3.58
N GLU A 21 25.75 23.61 -2.35
CA GLU A 21 24.63 22.80 -1.98
C GLU A 21 23.56 23.05 -3.04
N GLN A 22 23.39 22.08 -3.93
CA GLN A 22 22.19 22.00 -4.75
C GLN A 22 21.04 21.83 -3.77
N ASP A 23 20.48 22.96 -3.35
CA ASP A 23 19.16 23.06 -2.76
C ASP A 23 18.21 22.52 -3.83
N SER A 24 18.03 21.19 -3.84
CA SER A 24 17.02 20.55 -4.67
C SER A 24 15.71 21.14 -4.18
N ALA A 25 15.17 22.08 -4.92
CA ALA A 25 13.90 22.73 -4.63
C ALA A 25 12.90 21.64 -4.25
N ILE A 26 12.60 21.57 -2.94
CA ILE A 26 11.66 20.59 -2.40
C ILE A 26 10.35 20.87 -3.11
N TYR A 27 9.97 19.98 -4.03
CA TYR A 27 8.69 20.10 -4.71
C TYR A 27 7.59 19.97 -3.65
N HIS A 28 6.87 21.07 -3.42
CA HIS A 28 5.66 21.08 -2.61
C HIS A 28 4.47 20.94 -3.56
N PRO A 29 3.89 19.73 -3.70
CA PRO A 29 2.71 19.57 -4.54
C PRO A 29 1.59 20.47 -4.02
N ARG A 30 0.88 21.10 -4.93
CA ARG A 30 -0.33 21.84 -4.58
C ARG A 30 -1.34 20.86 -4.01
N THR A 31 -1.85 21.16 -2.82
CA THR A 31 -2.92 20.39 -2.19
C THR A 31 -4.20 21.21 -2.23
N ASP A 32 -5.28 20.60 -2.73
CA ASP A 32 -6.62 21.19 -2.70
C ASP A 32 -7.43 20.50 -1.59
N THR A 33 -8.12 21.29 -0.76
CA THR A 33 -9.04 20.75 0.24
C THR A 33 -10.35 20.37 -0.42
N LEU A 34 -10.82 19.14 -0.17
CA LEU A 34 -12.07 18.63 -0.71
C LEU A 34 -13.15 18.65 0.38
N SER A 35 -14.34 19.17 0.04
CA SER A 35 -15.50 19.27 0.95
C SER A 35 -16.50 18.11 0.80
N ILE A 36 -16.08 17.00 0.21
CA ILE A 36 -16.96 15.85 -0.10
C ILE A 36 -17.12 14.87 1.04
N ILE A 37 -16.34 15.02 2.12
CA ILE A 37 -16.27 14.13 3.27
C ILE A 37 -17.24 14.54 4.38
N LYS A 38 -17.53 13.62 5.29
CA LYS A 38 -18.43 13.84 6.43
C LYS A 38 -17.69 14.27 7.70
N THR A 39 -16.45 13.86 7.86
CA THR A 39 -15.65 14.16 9.05
C THR A 39 -14.17 14.30 8.74
N GLY A 40 -13.43 15.08 9.55
CA GLY A 40 -12.03 15.37 9.34
C GLY A 40 -11.75 16.35 8.21
N MET A 41 -10.58 16.21 7.58
CA MET A 41 -10.15 17.04 6.45
C MET A 41 -9.56 16.16 5.36
N LEU A 42 -10.02 16.30 4.13
CA LEU A 42 -9.48 15.60 2.96
C LEU A 42 -8.71 16.58 2.07
N LEU A 43 -7.45 16.25 1.85
CA LEU A 43 -6.55 16.98 0.97
C LEU A 43 -6.26 16.11 -0.25
N ARG A 44 -6.28 16.70 -1.46
CA ARG A 44 -5.86 16.03 -2.68
C ARG A 44 -4.57 16.64 -3.19
N ALA A 45 -3.56 15.81 -3.37
CA ALA A 45 -2.29 16.17 -3.97
C ALA A 45 -2.09 15.48 -5.32
N GLN A 46 -1.21 16.04 -6.16
CA GLN A 46 -0.71 15.37 -7.35
C GLN A 46 0.81 15.30 -7.24
N LEU A 47 1.34 14.10 -7.07
CA LEU A 47 2.78 13.89 -7.06
C LEU A 47 3.23 13.49 -8.47
N PRO A 48 4.21 14.16 -9.06
CA PRO A 48 4.87 13.65 -10.24
C PRO A 48 5.57 12.35 -9.88
N SER A 49 5.54 11.38 -10.80
CA SER A 49 6.20 10.10 -10.61
C SER A 49 7.11 9.77 -11.78
N THR A 50 8.24 9.18 -11.45
CA THR A 50 9.18 8.62 -12.43
C THR A 50 8.91 7.15 -12.70
N TYR A 51 8.07 6.50 -11.89
CA TYR A 51 7.79 5.06 -11.93
C TYR A 51 6.47 4.71 -12.63
N ILE A 52 5.45 5.55 -12.44
CA ILE A 52 4.09 5.31 -12.95
C ILE A 52 3.49 6.62 -13.48
N SER A 53 2.38 6.53 -14.20
CA SER A 53 1.65 7.72 -14.62
C SER A 53 1.14 8.52 -13.42
N ASN A 54 1.25 9.86 -13.50
CA ASN A 54 0.76 10.77 -12.45
C ASN A 54 -0.71 10.51 -12.13
N ARG A 55 -1.02 10.54 -10.85
CA ARG A 55 -2.38 10.31 -10.35
C ARG A 55 -2.64 11.07 -9.05
N PRO A 56 -3.92 11.27 -8.69
CA PRO A 56 -4.26 11.87 -7.40
C PRO A 56 -3.79 11.02 -6.22
N LEU A 57 -3.48 11.71 -5.14
CA LEU A 57 -3.21 11.16 -3.82
C LEU A 57 -4.13 11.88 -2.84
N ASP A 58 -4.98 11.13 -2.16
CA ASP A 58 -5.91 11.66 -1.18
C ASP A 58 -5.35 11.47 0.23
N ILE A 59 -5.24 12.53 1.00
CA ILE A 59 -4.73 12.50 2.38
C ILE A 59 -5.85 12.95 3.30
N TRP A 60 -6.39 12.02 4.07
CA TRP A 60 -7.39 12.30 5.07
C TRP A 60 -6.76 12.48 6.45
N LEU A 61 -7.10 13.58 7.11
CA LEU A 61 -6.69 13.94 8.46
C LEU A 61 -7.89 13.83 9.40
N PRO A 62 -7.78 13.12 10.55
CA PRO A 62 -8.88 12.99 11.50
C PRO A 62 -9.31 14.35 12.07
N SER A 63 -10.56 14.46 12.55
CA SER A 63 -11.08 15.67 13.20
C SER A 63 -10.21 16.14 14.36
N SER A 64 -9.54 15.19 15.02
CA SER A 64 -8.62 15.43 16.13
C SER A 64 -7.17 15.72 15.66
N TYR A 65 -6.94 15.90 14.34
CA TYR A 65 -5.58 16.16 13.85
C TYR A 65 -5.00 17.41 14.47
N HIS A 66 -3.83 17.25 15.06
CA HIS A 66 -3.11 18.34 15.70
C HIS A 66 -1.63 18.22 15.34
N GLU A 67 -1.05 19.27 14.79
CA GLU A 67 0.35 19.30 14.34
C GLU A 67 1.38 19.01 15.46
N GLY A 68 1.00 19.21 16.74
CA GLY A 68 1.82 18.87 17.90
C GLY A 68 1.91 17.39 18.23
N LYS A 69 1.06 16.54 17.66
CA LYS A 69 1.01 15.09 17.91
C LYS A 69 1.39 14.32 16.65
N ARG A 70 2.09 13.21 16.85
CA ARG A 70 2.40 12.29 15.75
C ARG A 70 1.28 11.27 15.59
N HIS A 71 0.99 10.93 14.32
CA HIS A 71 -0.08 10.02 13.92
C HIS A 71 0.53 8.77 13.28
N ASN A 72 -0.18 7.65 13.34
CA ASN A 72 0.09 6.50 12.50
C ASN A 72 -0.29 6.83 11.05
N VAL A 73 0.19 6.04 10.11
CA VAL A 73 -0.14 6.18 8.69
C VAL A 73 -0.72 4.88 8.16
N LEU A 74 -1.93 4.97 7.59
CA LEU A 74 -2.55 3.91 6.83
C LEU A 74 -2.53 4.28 5.34
N TYR A 75 -1.78 3.53 4.55
CA TYR A 75 -1.85 3.61 3.09
C TYR A 75 -2.94 2.67 2.59
N MET A 76 -3.90 3.19 1.83
CA MET A 76 -5.00 2.40 1.27
C MET A 76 -5.01 2.45 -0.25
N TYR A 77 -5.01 1.29 -0.87
CA TYR A 77 -5.20 1.15 -2.31
C TYR A 77 -6.61 1.56 -2.74
N ASP A 78 -6.76 1.85 -4.03
CA ASP A 78 -8.03 2.28 -4.64
C ASP A 78 -8.60 3.55 -4.00
N GLY A 79 -7.74 4.56 -3.78
CA GLY A 79 -8.02 5.81 -3.07
C GLY A 79 -9.30 6.53 -3.51
N GLN A 80 -9.68 6.41 -4.80
CA GLN A 80 -10.92 6.98 -5.35
C GLN A 80 -12.20 6.35 -4.80
N MET A 81 -12.12 5.19 -4.11
CA MET A 81 -13.29 4.46 -3.59
C MET A 81 -13.54 4.70 -2.09
N LEU A 82 -12.71 5.50 -1.40
CA LEU A 82 -12.64 5.50 0.05
C LEU A 82 -13.63 6.45 0.73
N PHE A 83 -13.96 7.61 0.13
CA PHE A 83 -14.51 8.76 0.86
C PHE A 83 -15.82 9.34 0.29
N ASP A 84 -16.21 9.06 -0.95
CA ASP A 84 -17.38 9.66 -1.60
C ASP A 84 -18.00 8.73 -2.64
N SER A 85 -19.15 8.15 -2.30
CA SER A 85 -19.90 7.26 -3.19
C SER A 85 -20.35 7.91 -4.50
N LYS A 86 -20.47 9.25 -4.55
CA LYS A 86 -20.89 9.97 -5.76
C LYS A 86 -19.77 10.01 -6.81
N SER A 87 -18.52 9.90 -6.38
CA SER A 87 -17.35 9.89 -7.27
C SER A 87 -16.88 8.50 -7.69
N THR A 88 -17.45 7.44 -7.11
CA THR A 88 -17.10 6.06 -7.40
C THR A 88 -17.86 5.52 -8.61
N TRP A 89 -17.26 4.55 -9.31
CA TRP A 89 -17.85 3.97 -10.53
C TRP A 89 -19.14 3.16 -10.28
N ASN A 90 -19.32 2.64 -9.05
CA ASN A 90 -20.46 1.78 -8.67
C ASN A 90 -21.39 2.42 -7.64
N GLY A 91 -21.17 3.69 -7.26
CA GLY A 91 -21.98 4.40 -6.28
C GLY A 91 -21.79 3.91 -4.82
N GLN A 92 -20.73 3.17 -4.53
CA GLN A 92 -20.40 2.68 -3.19
C GLN A 92 -19.07 3.29 -2.70
N GLU A 93 -18.92 3.42 -1.39
CA GLU A 93 -17.70 3.90 -0.75
C GLU A 93 -17.34 3.07 0.48
N TRP A 94 -16.08 3.13 0.89
CA TRP A 94 -15.61 2.46 2.10
C TRP A 94 -15.95 3.19 3.40
N ARG A 95 -16.40 4.44 3.34
CA ARG A 95 -16.73 5.29 4.50
C ARG A 95 -15.56 5.43 5.48
N VAL A 96 -14.36 5.56 4.95
CA VAL A 96 -13.11 5.50 5.74
C VAL A 96 -13.04 6.65 6.73
N ASP A 97 -13.41 7.87 6.34
CA ASP A 97 -13.44 9.06 7.19
C ASP A 97 -14.32 8.86 8.43
N GLU A 98 -15.57 8.38 8.23
CA GLU A 98 -16.52 8.18 9.33
C GLU A 98 -16.04 7.09 10.30
N ILE A 99 -15.55 5.97 9.78
CA ILE A 99 -15.19 4.81 10.58
C ILE A 99 -13.89 5.08 11.37
N VAL A 100 -12.86 5.62 10.72
CA VAL A 100 -11.57 5.91 11.37
C VAL A 100 -11.74 7.00 12.43
N ASP A 101 -12.45 8.09 12.12
CA ASP A 101 -12.69 9.18 13.07
C ASP A 101 -13.47 8.70 14.29
N SER A 102 -14.52 7.89 14.08
CA SER A 102 -15.32 7.28 15.16
C SER A 102 -14.47 6.39 16.06
N LEU A 103 -13.59 5.55 15.51
CA LEU A 103 -12.71 4.68 16.31
C LEU A 103 -11.68 5.48 17.13
N ILE A 104 -11.18 6.60 16.59
CA ILE A 104 -10.26 7.49 17.30
C ILE A 104 -10.99 8.19 18.45
N ASP A 105 -12.18 8.75 18.20
CA ASP A 105 -12.99 9.44 19.20
C ASP A 105 -13.42 8.51 20.34
N GLN A 106 -13.76 7.26 20.03
CA GLN A 106 -14.09 6.22 21.01
C GLN A 106 -12.87 5.64 21.72
N GLN A 107 -11.67 6.14 21.42
CA GLN A 107 -10.39 5.66 21.96
C GLN A 107 -10.10 4.17 21.69
N GLN A 108 -10.74 3.57 20.70
CA GLN A 108 -10.49 2.19 20.27
C GLN A 108 -9.27 2.08 19.38
N MET A 109 -8.89 3.16 18.70
CA MET A 109 -7.77 3.23 17.76
C MET A 109 -6.85 4.40 18.09
N MET A 110 -5.57 4.23 17.82
CA MET A 110 -4.58 5.31 17.91
C MET A 110 -4.81 6.35 16.79
N PRO A 111 -4.48 7.65 17.03
CA PRO A 111 -4.60 8.68 16.01
C PRO A 111 -3.85 8.29 14.73
N THR A 112 -4.56 8.29 13.62
CA THR A 112 -4.07 7.78 12.32
C THR A 112 -4.52 8.70 11.20
N ILE A 113 -3.63 9.01 10.26
CA ILE A 113 -3.98 9.61 8.97
C ILE A 113 -4.17 8.51 7.93
N VAL A 114 -5.02 8.74 6.94
CA VAL A 114 -5.22 7.79 5.84
C VAL A 114 -4.74 8.41 4.53
N VAL A 115 -3.93 7.65 3.79
CA VAL A 115 -3.38 8.04 2.49
C VAL A 115 -3.99 7.15 1.42
N GLY A 116 -4.96 7.68 0.69
CA GLY A 116 -5.66 7.00 -0.39
C GLY A 116 -4.85 7.03 -1.69
N LEU A 117 -4.35 5.89 -2.09
CA LEU A 117 -3.55 5.68 -3.30
C LEU A 117 -4.48 5.40 -4.47
N HIS A 118 -4.68 6.37 -5.38
CA HIS A 118 -5.50 6.12 -6.56
C HIS A 118 -4.86 5.07 -7.46
N ASN A 119 -5.68 4.20 -8.05
CA ASN A 119 -5.21 3.24 -9.06
C ASN A 119 -5.12 3.87 -10.45
N GLY A 120 -4.55 3.15 -11.39
CA GLY A 120 -4.34 3.59 -12.77
C GLY A 120 -5.54 3.37 -13.71
N GLY A 121 -6.77 3.20 -13.20
CA GLY A 121 -7.94 2.88 -14.03
C GLY A 121 -7.76 1.53 -14.74
N ASN A 122 -7.82 1.50 -16.06
CA ASN A 122 -7.67 0.29 -16.85
C ASN A 122 -6.34 -0.47 -16.60
N ARG A 123 -5.31 0.24 -16.11
CA ARG A 123 -4.01 -0.36 -15.78
C ARG A 123 -3.98 -1.03 -14.41
N ARG A 124 -5.03 -0.87 -13.59
CA ARG A 124 -5.08 -1.38 -12.21
C ARG A 124 -4.66 -2.85 -12.10
N SER A 125 -5.14 -3.70 -12.98
CA SER A 125 -4.83 -5.13 -12.93
C SER A 125 -3.34 -5.43 -13.14
N PHE A 126 -2.65 -4.66 -13.99
CA PHE A 126 -1.21 -4.81 -14.23
C PHE A 126 -0.36 -4.16 -13.14
N GLU A 127 -0.82 -3.07 -12.55
CA GLU A 127 -0.14 -2.39 -11.44
C GLU A 127 -0.33 -3.12 -10.10
N TYR A 128 -1.40 -3.92 -9.96
CA TYR A 128 -1.76 -4.62 -8.73
C TYR A 128 -1.53 -6.13 -8.78
N PHE A 129 -1.05 -6.67 -9.86
CA PHE A 129 -0.63 -8.07 -9.90
C PHE A 129 0.81 -8.18 -9.41
N PRO A 130 1.12 -8.90 -8.31
CA PRO A 130 2.47 -9.04 -7.76
C PRO A 130 3.47 -9.58 -8.78
N GLN A 131 4.51 -8.80 -9.10
CA GLN A 131 5.41 -9.08 -10.22
C GLN A 131 6.31 -10.29 -9.98
N ARG A 132 6.83 -10.44 -8.77
CA ARG A 132 7.71 -11.57 -8.43
C ARG A 132 6.98 -12.93 -8.51
N PRO A 133 5.78 -13.10 -7.94
CA PRO A 133 4.97 -14.31 -8.21
C PRO A 133 4.63 -14.50 -9.68
N ALA A 134 4.29 -13.41 -10.42
CA ALA A 134 3.96 -13.49 -11.84
C ALA A 134 5.09 -14.08 -12.67
N ALA A 135 6.34 -13.77 -12.33
CA ALA A 135 7.53 -14.29 -13.03
C ALA A 135 7.70 -15.82 -12.92
N ASN A 136 7.00 -16.45 -11.97
CA ASN A 136 7.02 -17.90 -11.77
C ASN A 136 5.85 -18.63 -12.47
N LEU A 137 4.95 -17.92 -13.15
CA LEU A 137 3.93 -18.53 -14.01
C LEU A 137 4.60 -19.14 -15.26
N THR A 138 4.01 -20.25 -15.78
CA THR A 138 4.49 -20.75 -17.07
C THR A 138 4.26 -19.71 -18.17
N ALA A 139 5.19 -19.57 -19.12
CA ALA A 139 5.13 -18.53 -20.15
C ALA A 139 3.80 -18.55 -20.93
N LEU A 140 3.33 -19.74 -21.31
CA LEU A 140 2.06 -19.90 -22.02
C LEU A 140 0.84 -19.42 -21.19
N PHE A 141 0.82 -19.74 -19.90
CA PHE A 141 -0.26 -19.33 -19.01
C PHE A 141 -0.21 -17.82 -18.75
N ALA A 142 0.96 -17.26 -18.49
CA ALA A 142 1.14 -15.83 -18.28
C ALA A 142 0.70 -15.02 -19.51
N ASP A 143 1.13 -15.43 -20.70
CA ASP A 143 0.75 -14.79 -21.97
C ASP A 143 -0.77 -14.80 -22.16
N SER A 144 -1.41 -15.95 -21.98
CA SER A 144 -2.88 -16.07 -22.06
C SER A 144 -3.60 -15.22 -21.02
N LEU A 145 -3.15 -15.26 -19.74
CA LEU A 145 -3.76 -14.50 -18.65
C LEU A 145 -3.69 -13.00 -18.92
N PHE A 146 -2.51 -12.49 -19.18
CA PHE A 146 -2.30 -11.04 -19.32
C PHE A 146 -2.87 -10.50 -20.64
N THR A 147 -2.90 -11.30 -21.71
CA THR A 147 -3.63 -10.96 -22.94
C THR A 147 -5.14 -10.86 -22.68
N ASN A 148 -5.72 -11.78 -21.94
CA ASN A 148 -7.15 -11.73 -21.58
C ASN A 148 -7.46 -10.51 -20.70
N ILE A 149 -6.60 -10.17 -19.73
CA ILE A 149 -6.74 -8.97 -18.90
C ILE A 149 -6.63 -7.72 -19.76
N ALA A 150 -5.64 -7.62 -20.65
CA ALA A 150 -5.48 -6.48 -21.55
C ALA A 150 -6.70 -6.27 -22.43
N ASN A 151 -7.21 -7.33 -23.05
CA ASN A 151 -8.40 -7.27 -23.88
C ASN A 151 -9.65 -6.84 -23.09
N ALA A 152 -9.83 -7.34 -21.87
CA ALA A 152 -10.97 -6.97 -21.02
C ALA A 152 -10.96 -5.48 -20.61
N HIS A 153 -9.77 -4.85 -20.59
CA HIS A 153 -9.59 -3.44 -20.25
C HIS A 153 -9.30 -2.54 -21.46
N GLU A 154 -9.44 -3.06 -22.67
CA GLU A 154 -9.18 -2.33 -23.93
C GLU A 154 -7.75 -1.75 -23.98
N LEU A 155 -6.79 -2.47 -23.42
CA LEU A 155 -5.36 -2.13 -23.46
C LEU A 155 -4.68 -2.85 -24.61
N ASP A 156 -3.62 -2.25 -25.14
CA ASP A 156 -2.81 -2.96 -26.14
C ASP A 156 -1.94 -4.06 -25.50
N SER A 157 -1.48 -5.02 -26.30
CA SER A 157 -0.72 -6.18 -25.83
C SER A 157 0.70 -5.85 -25.33
N THR A 158 1.10 -4.58 -25.31
CA THR A 158 2.42 -4.15 -24.79
C THR A 158 2.41 -3.92 -23.28
N PHE A 159 1.23 -3.94 -22.65
CA PHE A 159 1.13 -3.81 -21.19
C PHE A 159 1.69 -5.05 -20.50
N ALA A 160 2.57 -4.78 -19.53
CA ALA A 160 3.18 -5.79 -18.68
C ALA A 160 2.88 -5.48 -17.21
N VAL A 161 2.99 -6.51 -16.36
CA VAL A 161 2.91 -6.36 -14.90
C VAL A 161 3.93 -5.30 -14.45
N ASN A 162 3.49 -4.35 -13.63
CA ASN A 162 4.25 -3.17 -13.24
C ASN A 162 4.15 -2.85 -11.73
N SER A 163 3.83 -3.84 -10.92
CA SER A 163 3.62 -3.67 -9.48
C SER A 163 4.87 -3.24 -8.72
N ASP A 164 6.07 -3.64 -9.17
CA ASP A 164 7.32 -3.21 -8.55
C ASP A 164 7.52 -1.70 -8.70
N ASN A 165 7.21 -1.13 -9.86
CA ASN A 165 7.27 0.32 -10.04
C ASN A 165 6.17 1.04 -9.25
N TYR A 166 4.99 0.43 -9.10
CA TYR A 166 3.95 0.99 -8.21
C TYR A 166 4.42 1.01 -6.75
N LEU A 167 5.08 -0.03 -6.27
CA LEU A 167 5.67 -0.04 -4.93
C LEU A 167 6.81 0.97 -4.78
N LYS A 168 7.67 1.14 -5.80
CA LYS A 168 8.69 2.20 -5.79
C LYS A 168 8.06 3.59 -5.70
N TYR A 169 7.03 3.87 -6.49
CA TYR A 169 6.25 5.11 -6.36
C TYR A 169 5.79 5.33 -4.91
N LEU A 170 5.19 4.30 -4.30
CA LEU A 170 4.70 4.40 -2.93
C LEU A 170 5.83 4.65 -1.92
N VAL A 171 6.93 3.91 -2.03
CA VAL A 171 8.00 3.89 -1.02
C VAL A 171 8.99 5.04 -1.22
N GLU A 172 9.31 5.38 -2.47
CA GLU A 172 10.37 6.35 -2.78
C GLU A 172 9.84 7.77 -3.05
N GLU A 173 8.55 7.90 -3.42
CA GLU A 173 7.95 9.20 -3.73
C GLU A 173 6.83 9.58 -2.73
N VAL A 174 5.81 8.74 -2.55
CA VAL A 174 4.65 9.05 -1.68
C VAL A 174 5.04 9.07 -0.21
N LYS A 175 5.63 8.01 0.31
CA LYS A 175 5.96 7.92 1.74
C LYS A 175 6.90 9.04 2.20
N PRO A 176 7.99 9.36 1.50
CA PRO A 176 8.83 10.48 1.87
C PRO A 176 8.11 11.84 1.82
N TYR A 177 7.15 12.01 0.91
CA TYR A 177 6.31 13.21 0.88
C TYR A 177 5.43 13.30 2.14
N ILE A 178 4.73 12.21 2.50
CA ILE A 178 3.89 12.15 3.70
C ILE A 178 4.71 12.39 4.97
N ASP A 179 5.86 11.72 5.10
CA ASP A 179 6.73 11.83 6.29
C ASP A 179 7.27 13.27 6.50
N ARG A 180 7.49 14.02 5.42
CA ARG A 180 7.95 15.42 5.50
C ARG A 180 6.82 16.43 5.69
N SER A 181 5.64 16.16 5.11
CA SER A 181 4.53 17.13 5.05
C SER A 181 3.59 17.06 6.24
N PHE A 182 3.54 15.93 6.94
CA PHE A 182 2.60 15.69 8.04
C PHE A 182 3.29 15.23 9.32
N ARG A 183 2.64 15.46 10.46
CA ARG A 183 3.14 14.99 11.76
C ARG A 183 2.84 13.50 11.96
N VAL A 184 3.70 12.66 11.40
CA VAL A 184 3.56 11.19 11.45
C VAL A 184 4.72 10.52 12.17
N ASN A 185 4.46 9.30 12.65
CA ASN A 185 5.49 8.36 13.06
C ASN A 185 5.93 7.58 11.81
N ASN A 186 7.19 7.67 11.46
CA ASN A 186 7.75 7.09 10.24
C ASN A 186 8.28 5.66 10.38
N SER A 187 8.23 5.09 11.59
CA SER A 187 8.69 3.71 11.81
C SER A 187 7.66 2.69 11.33
N ARG A 188 8.14 1.50 10.96
CA ARG A 188 7.31 0.43 10.40
C ARG A 188 6.11 0.05 11.28
N VAL A 189 6.26 0.06 12.60
CA VAL A 189 5.18 -0.32 13.54
C VAL A 189 4.01 0.68 13.54
N HIS A 190 4.23 1.87 13.02
CA HIS A 190 3.25 2.93 12.87
C HIS A 190 2.76 3.11 11.43
N THR A 191 3.15 2.19 10.53
CA THR A 191 2.85 2.24 9.10
C THR A 191 2.16 0.96 8.66
N ALA A 192 0.91 1.06 8.19
CA ALA A 192 0.17 -0.06 7.64
C ALA A 192 -0.20 0.18 6.18
N ILE A 193 -0.37 -0.91 5.44
CA ILE A 193 -0.83 -0.95 4.05
C ILE A 193 -2.11 -1.78 3.96
N MET A 194 -3.10 -1.31 3.20
CA MET A 194 -4.43 -1.94 3.13
C MET A 194 -5.02 -1.89 1.73
N GLY A 195 -5.77 -2.92 1.39
CA GLY A 195 -6.60 -2.94 0.20
C GLY A 195 -7.48 -4.18 0.12
N SER A 196 -8.42 -4.16 -0.82
CA SER A 196 -9.27 -5.31 -1.12
C SER A 196 -8.97 -5.92 -2.49
N SER A 197 -9.34 -7.18 -2.65
CA SER A 197 -9.22 -7.87 -3.93
C SER A 197 -7.77 -7.87 -4.44
N MET A 198 -7.50 -7.32 -5.62
CA MET A 198 -6.15 -7.07 -6.12
C MET A 198 -5.34 -6.14 -5.18
N GLY A 199 -6.00 -5.19 -4.49
CA GLY A 199 -5.36 -4.36 -3.46
C GLY A 199 -4.93 -5.17 -2.24
N GLY A 200 -5.64 -6.25 -1.91
CA GLY A 200 -5.22 -7.23 -0.89
C GLY A 200 -3.95 -7.97 -1.29
N LEU A 201 -3.85 -8.41 -2.55
CA LEU A 201 -2.62 -9.00 -3.10
C LEU A 201 -1.44 -8.02 -3.01
N MET A 202 -1.68 -6.74 -3.38
CA MET A 202 -0.64 -5.71 -3.30
C MET A 202 -0.25 -5.37 -1.86
N SER A 203 -1.18 -5.44 -0.90
CA SER A 203 -0.85 -5.24 0.52
C SER A 203 0.07 -6.34 1.05
N MET A 204 -0.24 -7.59 0.72
CA MET A 204 0.62 -8.75 1.02
C MET A 204 1.98 -8.63 0.33
N TYR A 205 2.00 -8.22 -0.94
CA TYR A 205 3.23 -8.03 -1.70
C TYR A 205 4.08 -6.89 -1.13
N ALA A 206 3.47 -5.76 -0.77
CA ALA A 206 4.16 -4.61 -0.22
C ALA A 206 4.89 -4.93 1.09
N ILE A 207 4.27 -5.67 2.02
CA ILE A 207 4.93 -6.05 3.28
C ILE A 207 6.03 -7.08 3.05
N GLY A 208 5.91 -7.93 2.04
CA GLY A 208 6.95 -8.89 1.66
C GLY A 208 8.17 -8.25 1.01
N GLU A 209 7.98 -7.24 0.13
CA GLU A 209 9.07 -6.57 -0.56
C GLU A 209 9.71 -5.46 0.29
N TYR A 210 8.93 -4.76 1.14
CA TYR A 210 9.37 -3.63 1.97
C TYR A 210 9.03 -3.82 3.45
N PRO A 211 9.51 -4.90 4.09
CA PRO A 211 9.19 -5.20 5.49
C PRO A 211 9.76 -4.18 6.49
N GLU A 212 10.76 -3.39 6.09
CA GLU A 212 11.32 -2.29 6.87
C GLU A 212 10.43 -1.04 6.86
N ILE A 213 9.49 -0.95 5.90
CA ILE A 213 8.58 0.18 5.74
C ILE A 213 7.21 -0.12 6.37
N PHE A 214 6.65 -1.29 6.08
CA PHE A 214 5.31 -1.67 6.51
C PHE A 214 5.36 -2.65 7.67
N GLY A 215 4.74 -2.28 8.80
CA GLY A 215 4.64 -3.16 9.97
C GLY A 215 3.40 -4.04 9.96
N THR A 216 2.37 -3.65 9.22
CA THR A 216 1.11 -4.41 9.12
C THR A 216 0.56 -4.35 7.71
N ALA A 217 0.14 -5.50 7.18
CA ALA A 217 -0.64 -5.62 5.95
C ALA A 217 -2.07 -6.05 6.25
N LEU A 218 -3.04 -5.35 5.67
CA LEU A 218 -4.47 -5.57 5.83
C LEU A 218 -5.06 -5.96 4.46
N CYS A 219 -5.30 -7.25 4.28
CA CYS A 219 -5.60 -7.87 2.99
C CYS A 219 -7.05 -8.37 2.98
N LEU A 220 -7.99 -7.51 2.53
CA LEU A 220 -9.41 -7.83 2.54
C LEU A 220 -9.81 -8.52 1.24
N SER A 221 -10.61 -9.59 1.33
CA SER A 221 -11.09 -10.34 0.18
C SER A 221 -10.00 -10.55 -0.88
N THR A 222 -8.83 -11.03 -0.46
CA THR A 222 -7.61 -11.11 -1.29
C THR A 222 -7.88 -11.95 -2.54
N HIS A 223 -7.62 -11.37 -3.72
CA HIS A 223 -7.95 -11.98 -5.00
C HIS A 223 -6.95 -13.07 -5.42
N TRP A 224 -6.85 -14.14 -4.63
CA TRP A 224 -5.95 -15.26 -4.87
C TRP A 224 -6.05 -15.91 -6.26
N PRO A 225 -7.23 -15.98 -6.91
CA PRO A 225 -7.32 -16.49 -8.28
C PRO A 225 -6.57 -15.64 -9.31
N GLY A 226 -6.31 -14.35 -9.03
CA GLY A 226 -5.58 -13.42 -9.89
C GLY A 226 -6.21 -13.14 -11.26
N GLY A 227 -7.36 -13.76 -11.55
CA GLY A 227 -8.12 -13.65 -12.79
C GLY A 227 -9.59 -14.01 -12.56
N PHE A 228 -10.42 -13.93 -13.60
CA PHE A 228 -11.86 -14.13 -13.49
C PHE A 228 -12.30 -15.60 -13.53
N SER A 229 -11.39 -16.53 -13.71
CA SER A 229 -11.65 -17.98 -13.72
C SER A 229 -10.79 -18.69 -12.67
N GLN A 230 -11.33 -19.79 -12.15
CA GLN A 230 -10.55 -20.66 -11.26
C GLN A 230 -9.36 -21.25 -12.01
N ASN A 231 -8.22 -21.27 -11.35
CA ASN A 231 -6.98 -21.88 -11.83
C ASN A 231 -6.14 -22.31 -10.63
N GLU A 232 -5.20 -23.19 -10.85
CA GLU A 232 -4.30 -23.68 -9.80
C GLU A 232 -2.94 -22.97 -9.83
N GLN A 233 -2.51 -22.43 -10.97
CA GLN A 233 -1.17 -21.89 -11.12
C GLN A 233 -0.97 -20.59 -10.30
N ILE A 234 -1.94 -19.69 -10.33
CA ILE A 234 -1.81 -18.40 -9.61
C ILE A 234 -1.80 -18.59 -8.10
N PRO A 235 -2.74 -19.33 -7.48
CA PRO A 235 -2.65 -19.64 -6.04
C PRO A 235 -1.33 -20.31 -5.66
N GLN A 236 -0.81 -21.22 -6.49
CA GLN A 236 0.44 -21.91 -6.22
C GLN A 236 1.66 -20.96 -6.21
N VAL A 237 1.77 -20.03 -7.16
CA VAL A 237 2.89 -19.06 -7.16
C VAL A 237 2.77 -18.08 -6.00
N PHE A 238 1.56 -17.72 -5.56
CA PHE A 238 1.36 -16.91 -4.35
C PHE A 238 1.70 -17.68 -3.08
N ALA A 239 1.32 -18.96 -2.96
CA ALA A 239 1.72 -19.81 -1.85
C ALA A 239 3.24 -19.95 -1.75
N THR A 240 3.92 -20.13 -2.89
CA THR A 240 5.38 -20.16 -2.95
C THR A 240 5.98 -18.84 -2.49
N TYR A 241 5.44 -17.71 -2.96
CA TYR A 241 5.88 -16.38 -2.54
C TYR A 241 5.69 -16.15 -1.03
N LEU A 242 4.54 -16.51 -0.47
CA LEU A 242 4.29 -16.45 0.97
C LEU A 242 5.34 -17.25 1.73
N LYS A 243 5.60 -18.49 1.30
CA LYS A 243 6.57 -19.38 1.95
C LYS A 243 7.98 -18.79 1.96
N GLU A 244 8.39 -18.13 0.89
CA GLU A 244 9.78 -17.65 0.73
C GLU A 244 10.01 -16.25 1.30
N HIS A 245 8.98 -15.38 1.29
CA HIS A 245 9.14 -13.97 1.58
C HIS A 245 8.39 -13.48 2.82
N ILE A 246 7.39 -14.23 3.28
CA ILE A 246 6.55 -13.84 4.41
C ILE A 246 6.86 -14.75 5.60
N THR A 247 7.76 -14.29 6.47
CA THR A 247 8.17 -15.00 7.70
C THR A 247 8.13 -14.05 8.91
N PRO A 248 7.86 -14.53 10.15
CA PRO A 248 7.67 -13.68 11.33
C PRO A 248 8.89 -12.85 11.72
N ASP A 249 10.09 -13.31 11.40
CA ASP A 249 11.34 -12.59 11.63
C ASP A 249 11.52 -11.41 10.66
N ARG A 250 10.87 -11.47 9.52
CA ARG A 250 10.98 -10.49 8.45
C ARG A 250 9.83 -9.50 8.44
N VAL A 251 8.59 -9.98 8.43
CA VAL A 251 7.40 -9.13 8.37
C VAL A 251 6.75 -8.97 9.75
N GLY A 252 5.90 -7.96 9.90
CA GLY A 252 5.16 -7.74 11.14
C GLY A 252 3.85 -8.51 11.19
N LYS A 253 2.72 -7.81 11.23
CA LYS A 253 1.39 -8.40 11.33
C LYS A 253 0.71 -8.50 9.98
N ILE A 254 -0.08 -9.57 9.78
CA ILE A 254 -0.91 -9.73 8.58
C ILE A 254 -2.35 -10.04 8.98
N TYR A 255 -3.28 -9.32 8.38
CA TYR A 255 -4.71 -9.56 8.50
C TYR A 255 -5.26 -10.00 7.14
N PHE A 256 -6.01 -11.09 7.13
CA PHE A 256 -6.82 -11.51 6.01
C PHE A 256 -8.30 -11.58 6.39
N ASP A 257 -9.16 -11.30 5.43
CA ASP A 257 -10.57 -11.64 5.52
C ASP A 257 -11.17 -11.96 4.16
N TYR A 258 -12.34 -12.56 4.17
CA TYR A 258 -13.15 -12.80 2.98
C TYR A 258 -14.63 -12.99 3.31
N GLY A 259 -15.49 -12.71 2.34
CA GLY A 259 -16.91 -13.02 2.40
C GLY A 259 -17.22 -14.41 1.80
N THR A 260 -18.51 -14.72 1.67
CA THR A 260 -18.97 -16.01 1.09
C THR A 260 -19.90 -15.84 -0.10
N LYS A 261 -20.11 -14.61 -0.58
CA LYS A 261 -20.98 -14.29 -1.70
C LYS A 261 -20.21 -13.64 -2.85
N THR A 262 -20.80 -13.65 -4.03
CA THR A 262 -20.24 -13.10 -5.26
C THR A 262 -18.84 -13.69 -5.54
N LEU A 263 -17.84 -12.87 -5.84
CA LEU A 263 -16.48 -13.33 -6.13
C LEU A 263 -15.83 -14.01 -4.92
N ASP A 264 -16.14 -13.56 -3.69
CA ASP A 264 -15.58 -14.13 -2.45
C ASP A 264 -15.99 -15.58 -2.21
N SER A 265 -17.09 -16.07 -2.84
CA SER A 265 -17.51 -17.47 -2.73
C SER A 265 -16.45 -18.49 -3.16
N MET A 266 -15.45 -18.04 -3.94
CA MET A 266 -14.35 -18.89 -4.39
C MET A 266 -13.12 -18.85 -3.46
N TYR A 267 -13.09 -17.93 -2.48
CA TYR A 267 -11.84 -17.62 -1.76
C TYR A 267 -11.55 -18.57 -0.60
N GLY A 268 -12.59 -19.06 0.08
CA GLY A 268 -12.41 -19.86 1.30
C GLY A 268 -11.41 -21.01 1.19
N PRO A 269 -11.53 -21.92 0.20
CA PRO A 269 -10.57 -23.01 0.03
C PRO A 269 -9.14 -22.53 -0.24
N ILE A 270 -8.99 -21.45 -1.03
CA ILE A 270 -7.67 -20.92 -1.37
C ILE A 270 -7.07 -20.20 -0.16
N GLN A 271 -7.85 -19.38 0.55
CA GLN A 271 -7.39 -18.71 1.76
C GLN A 271 -6.90 -19.72 2.80
N LYS A 272 -7.65 -20.82 2.99
CA LYS A 272 -7.24 -21.89 3.89
C LYS A 272 -5.85 -22.47 3.53
N SER A 273 -5.57 -22.66 2.25
CA SER A 273 -4.25 -23.11 1.80
C SER A 273 -3.16 -22.07 2.09
N MET A 274 -3.46 -20.77 1.98
CA MET A 274 -2.52 -19.72 2.36
C MET A 274 -2.29 -19.66 3.88
N ASP A 275 -3.34 -19.90 4.66
CA ASP A 275 -3.28 -19.98 6.12
C ASP A 275 -2.41 -21.16 6.59
N GLU A 276 -2.46 -22.29 5.89
CA GLU A 276 -1.58 -23.44 6.11
C GLU A 276 -0.11 -23.07 5.87
N VAL A 277 0.18 -22.32 4.79
CA VAL A 277 1.55 -21.83 4.51
C VAL A 277 2.05 -20.89 5.61
N LEU A 278 1.20 -19.98 6.13
CA LEU A 278 1.60 -19.11 7.25
C LEU A 278 1.88 -19.90 8.53
N THR A 279 1.05 -20.90 8.81
CA THR A 279 1.27 -21.81 9.96
C THR A 279 2.59 -22.56 9.82
N ASP A 280 2.90 -23.10 8.64
CA ASP A 280 4.15 -23.77 8.35
C ASP A 280 5.36 -22.82 8.43
N ASN A 281 5.17 -21.55 8.15
CA ASN A 281 6.16 -20.47 8.29
C ASN A 281 6.28 -19.92 9.73
N LEU A 282 5.68 -20.60 10.72
CA LEU A 282 5.78 -20.26 12.15
C LEU A 282 5.05 -18.95 12.55
N PHE A 283 4.08 -18.50 11.78
CA PHE A 283 3.17 -17.47 12.25
C PHE A 283 2.25 -18.03 13.35
N THR A 284 1.95 -17.20 14.34
CA THR A 284 1.06 -17.57 15.44
C THR A 284 -0.28 -16.87 15.24
N PHE A 285 -1.35 -17.68 15.07
CA PHE A 285 -2.71 -17.18 14.89
C PHE A 285 -3.12 -16.31 16.09
N ASN A 286 -3.80 -15.19 15.82
CA ASN A 286 -4.18 -14.13 16.77
C ASN A 286 -3.03 -13.33 17.40
N GLU A 287 -1.77 -13.61 17.08
CA GLU A 287 -0.64 -12.78 17.52
C GLU A 287 -0.13 -11.90 16.40
N ASN A 288 0.45 -12.52 15.37
CA ASN A 288 1.03 -11.82 14.23
C ASN A 288 0.33 -12.09 12.90
N TRP A 289 -0.71 -12.96 12.93
CA TRP A 289 -1.57 -13.25 11.81
C TRP A 289 -3.00 -13.58 12.26
N ILE A 290 -3.99 -13.15 11.45
CA ILE A 290 -5.39 -13.52 11.60
C ILE A 290 -6.06 -13.64 10.24
N THR A 291 -6.99 -14.60 10.12
CA THR A 291 -7.92 -14.72 8.99
C THR A 291 -9.35 -14.83 9.51
N LEU A 292 -10.26 -14.02 8.95
CA LEU A 292 -11.68 -13.98 9.34
C LEU A 292 -12.58 -14.26 8.13
N GLU A 293 -13.57 -15.14 8.32
CA GLU A 293 -14.64 -15.38 7.34
C GLU A 293 -15.90 -14.60 7.73
N PHE A 294 -16.52 -13.94 6.76
CA PHE A 294 -17.77 -13.20 6.93
C PHE A 294 -18.88 -13.83 6.10
N GLU A 295 -19.65 -14.73 6.72
CA GLU A 295 -20.74 -15.39 6.06
C GLU A 295 -21.78 -14.39 5.53
N GLY A 296 -22.20 -14.56 4.29
CA GLY A 296 -23.16 -13.69 3.62
C GLY A 296 -22.60 -12.38 3.08
N ALA A 297 -21.35 -12.02 3.38
CA ALA A 297 -20.74 -10.83 2.82
C ALA A 297 -20.34 -11.01 1.36
N ALA A 298 -20.54 -9.96 0.55
CA ALA A 298 -20.21 -9.92 -0.87
C ALA A 298 -18.84 -9.28 -1.13
N HIS A 299 -18.36 -9.37 -2.37
CA HIS A 299 -17.14 -8.72 -2.84
C HIS A 299 -17.45 -7.29 -3.27
N ASP A 300 -17.70 -6.40 -2.33
CA ASP A 300 -18.04 -5.00 -2.59
C ASP A 300 -17.66 -4.06 -1.43
N GLU A 301 -17.64 -2.76 -1.74
CA GLU A 301 -17.25 -1.70 -0.82
C GLU A 301 -18.17 -1.62 0.40
N GLN A 302 -19.47 -1.88 0.25
CA GLN A 302 -20.41 -1.88 1.37
C GLN A 302 -20.09 -3.00 2.36
N SER A 303 -19.79 -4.20 1.86
CA SER A 303 -19.40 -5.34 2.68
C SER A 303 -18.07 -5.08 3.41
N TRP A 304 -17.10 -4.46 2.74
CA TRP A 304 -15.81 -4.08 3.37
C TRP A 304 -16.00 -2.95 4.39
N ALA A 305 -16.77 -1.92 4.09
CA ALA A 305 -17.08 -0.85 5.03
C ALA A 305 -17.71 -1.37 6.34
N ASN A 306 -18.63 -2.34 6.25
CA ASN A 306 -19.31 -2.89 7.41
C ASN A 306 -18.36 -3.59 8.40
N ARG A 307 -17.21 -4.08 7.95
CA ARG A 307 -16.22 -4.79 8.77
C ARG A 307 -14.87 -4.07 8.90
N LEU A 308 -14.74 -2.86 8.32
CA LEU A 308 -13.50 -2.08 8.28
C LEU A 308 -12.89 -1.82 9.66
N HIS A 309 -13.72 -1.69 10.70
CA HIS A 309 -13.26 -1.48 12.07
C HIS A 309 -12.35 -2.60 12.59
N LEU A 310 -12.53 -3.84 12.13
CA LEU A 310 -11.74 -4.99 12.60
C LEU A 310 -10.26 -4.92 12.16
N PRO A 311 -9.94 -4.78 10.85
CA PRO A 311 -8.55 -4.62 10.44
C PRO A 311 -7.90 -3.35 10.99
N LEU A 312 -8.66 -2.26 11.14
CA LEU A 312 -8.16 -1.02 11.72
C LEU A 312 -7.73 -1.18 13.18
N ILE A 313 -8.56 -1.83 14.00
CA ILE A 313 -8.22 -2.15 15.39
C ILE A 313 -7.06 -3.15 15.45
N TYR A 314 -7.02 -4.14 14.56
CA TYR A 314 -5.89 -5.07 14.48
C TYR A 314 -4.55 -4.36 14.23
N ALA A 315 -4.54 -3.35 13.34
CA ALA A 315 -3.33 -2.59 13.03
C ALA A 315 -2.94 -1.60 14.13
N PHE A 316 -3.89 -0.81 14.61
CA PHE A 316 -3.64 0.38 15.42
C PHE A 316 -4.54 0.50 16.65
N GLY A 317 -5.18 -0.60 17.08
CA GLY A 317 -5.97 -0.62 18.29
C GLY A 317 -5.17 -0.22 19.53
N ARG A 318 -5.81 0.46 20.46
CA ARG A 318 -5.23 0.71 21.79
C ARG A 318 -5.29 -0.57 22.59
N ASN A 319 -4.17 -0.97 23.17
CA ASN A 319 -4.18 -2.02 24.18
C ASN A 319 -5.06 -1.52 25.34
N SER A 320 -6.04 -2.33 25.71
CA SER A 320 -6.76 -2.10 26.98
C SER A 320 -5.75 -2.38 28.10
N ASP A 321 -5.30 -1.32 28.77
CA ASP A 321 -4.52 -1.46 30.00
C ASP A 321 -5.34 -2.15 31.09
#